data_8719d07c0220992ff82403f197fcd5d3
#
_entry.id   8719d07c0220992ff82403f197fcd5d3
#
_cell.length_a   1.000
_cell.length_b   1.000
_cell.length_c   1.000
_cell.angle_alpha   90.00
_cell.angle_beta   90.00
_cell.angle_gamma   90.00
#
_symmetry.space_group_name_H-M   'P 1'
#
loop_
_entity.id
_entity.type
_entity.pdbx_description
1 polymer ?
#
loop_
_entity_poly.entity_id
_entity_poly.type
_entity_poly.pdbx_seq_one_letter_code
_entity_poly.pdbx_strand_id
1 'polypeptide(L)'
;ISEGKEDEPHILNSVSKTFTASAVGLLISEGRLNLTDKVISFFPDKLPANVSENLKAMTIRDLLTMTCGHDTAPSVNTQATETPAKDWVEQFLAHPVEHKPGTFFAYNSLGIYMLSAIVQKVTGMKVLDYLRMKLFEPMHITDISWEVSPEGINTGGWGVYIQSESLAKFGQLLLNRGVWKGKQLLPAWWVDQMMAKQSDTGSFGYGYGYQMWLCEY
;
A
#
# COMPACT_ATOMS: atom_id res chain seq x y z
N ILE A 1 -11.74 9.89 -23.97
CA ILE A 1 -13.07 10.15 -23.39
C ILE A 1 -12.80 10.45 -21.94
N SER A 2 -12.86 11.73 -21.52
CA SER A 2 -12.81 12.07 -20.09
C SER A 2 -14.24 12.06 -19.54
N GLU A 3 -14.49 11.26 -18.52
CA GLU A 3 -15.69 11.38 -17.71
C GLU A 3 -15.36 12.35 -16.56
N GLY A 4 -16.03 13.50 -16.52
CA GLY A 4 -15.82 14.57 -15.55
C GLY A 4 -15.06 15.79 -16.11
N LYS A 5 -14.82 16.78 -15.25
CA LYS A 5 -14.06 17.97 -15.63
C LYS A 5 -12.56 17.69 -15.51
N GLU A 6 -11.77 18.16 -16.49
CA GLU A 6 -10.33 17.91 -16.56
C GLU A 6 -9.56 18.41 -15.32
N ASP A 7 -10.09 19.45 -14.67
CA ASP A 7 -9.44 20.12 -13.53
C ASP A 7 -9.91 19.63 -12.15
N GLU A 8 -10.82 18.63 -12.09
CA GLU A 8 -11.31 18.11 -10.81
C GLU A 8 -10.54 16.84 -10.40
N PRO A 9 -10.09 16.72 -9.13
CA PRO A 9 -9.51 15.49 -8.63
C PRO A 9 -10.54 14.36 -8.61
N HIS A 10 -10.14 13.19 -9.10
CA HIS A 10 -10.94 11.97 -9.11
C HIS A 10 -10.46 11.01 -8.04
N ILE A 11 -11.41 10.27 -7.45
CA ILE A 11 -11.06 9.23 -6.49
C ILE A 11 -10.36 8.07 -7.19
N LEU A 12 -9.20 7.71 -6.68
CA LEU A 12 -8.51 6.48 -7.02
C LEU A 12 -8.86 5.42 -5.99
N ASN A 13 -9.61 4.41 -6.39
CA ASN A 13 -9.83 3.25 -5.55
C ASN A 13 -8.48 2.52 -5.33
N SER A 14 -8.35 1.32 -5.82
CA SER A 14 -7.15 0.49 -5.57
C SER A 14 -5.88 0.94 -6.28
N VAL A 15 -5.94 1.87 -7.23
CA VAL A 15 -4.74 2.51 -7.79
C VAL A 15 -3.95 3.25 -6.71
N SER A 16 -4.60 3.70 -5.63
CA SER A 16 -3.96 4.30 -4.44
C SER A 16 -2.84 3.42 -3.86
N LYS A 17 -2.96 2.10 -3.97
CA LYS A 17 -1.99 1.12 -3.44
C LYS A 17 -0.58 1.30 -4.01
N THR A 18 -0.48 1.71 -5.26
CA THR A 18 0.81 1.91 -5.95
C THR A 18 1.60 3.06 -5.31
N PHE A 19 0.92 4.10 -4.82
CA PHE A 19 1.57 5.17 -4.07
C PHE A 19 2.10 4.67 -2.72
N THR A 20 1.33 3.86 -2.00
CA THR A 20 1.80 3.24 -0.73
C THR A 20 3.02 2.35 -0.97
N ALA A 21 3.01 1.52 -2.02
CA ALA A 21 4.16 0.70 -2.39
C ALA A 21 5.39 1.56 -2.72
N SER A 22 5.20 2.70 -3.38
CA SER A 22 6.29 3.65 -3.65
C SER A 22 6.90 4.22 -2.37
N ALA A 23 6.07 4.56 -1.36
CA ALA A 23 6.57 5.02 -0.06
C ALA A 23 7.40 3.95 0.66
N VAL A 24 6.93 2.69 0.63
CA VAL A 24 7.69 1.56 1.19
C VAL A 24 9.03 1.40 0.49
N GLY A 25 9.07 1.48 -0.84
CA GLY A 25 10.31 1.38 -1.62
C GLY A 25 11.33 2.47 -1.30
N LEU A 26 10.87 3.69 -1.09
CA LEU A 26 11.72 4.79 -0.65
C LEU A 26 12.33 4.50 0.73
N LEU A 27 11.53 4.05 1.70
CA LEU A 27 12.01 3.71 3.03
C LEU A 27 13.01 2.55 3.03
N ILE A 28 12.81 1.55 2.16
CA ILE A 28 13.77 0.45 2.00
C ILE A 28 15.07 0.98 1.41
N SER A 29 15.01 1.86 0.41
CA SER A 29 16.21 2.47 -0.17
C SER A 29 16.98 3.39 0.80
N GLU A 30 16.27 3.94 1.78
CA GLU A 30 16.85 4.74 2.87
C GLU A 30 17.41 3.86 4.02
N GLY A 31 17.28 2.53 3.93
CA GLY A 31 17.69 1.60 4.99
C GLY A 31 16.84 1.68 6.27
N ARG A 32 15.64 2.24 6.19
CA ARG A 32 14.72 2.45 7.32
C ARG A 32 13.66 1.36 7.45
N LEU A 33 13.54 0.50 6.43
CA LEU A 33 12.59 -0.61 6.38
C LEU A 33 13.20 -1.75 5.57
N ASN A 34 12.85 -3.00 5.89
CA ASN A 34 13.24 -4.17 5.12
C ASN A 34 12.01 -5.01 4.76
N LEU A 35 12.06 -5.71 3.61
CA LEU A 35 10.99 -6.62 3.19
C LEU A 35 10.72 -7.74 4.20
N THR A 36 11.72 -8.12 4.98
CA THR A 36 11.67 -9.21 5.98
C THR A 36 11.26 -8.76 7.38
N ASP A 37 11.09 -7.45 7.60
CA ASP A 37 10.66 -6.92 8.90
C ASP A 37 9.27 -7.48 9.25
N LYS A 38 9.12 -7.86 10.51
CA LYS A 38 7.88 -8.47 11.01
C LYS A 38 6.83 -7.39 11.27
N VAL A 39 5.63 -7.58 10.74
CA VAL A 39 4.52 -6.62 10.88
C VAL A 39 4.23 -6.33 12.35
N ILE A 40 4.23 -7.36 13.19
CA ILE A 40 3.95 -7.22 14.63
C ILE A 40 4.97 -6.37 15.38
N SER A 41 6.21 -6.26 14.89
CA SER A 41 7.27 -5.50 15.58
C SER A 41 7.01 -3.99 15.59
N PHE A 42 6.16 -3.49 14.68
CA PHE A 42 5.80 -2.08 14.61
C PHE A 42 4.66 -1.71 15.59
N PHE A 43 3.90 -2.69 16.07
CA PHE A 43 2.71 -2.47 16.90
C PHE A 43 2.64 -3.41 18.11
N PRO A 44 3.68 -3.45 18.97
CA PRO A 44 3.73 -4.39 20.09
C PRO A 44 2.61 -4.14 21.12
N ASP A 45 2.11 -2.93 21.19
CA ASP A 45 1.02 -2.46 22.05
C ASP A 45 -0.40 -2.80 21.54
N LYS A 46 -0.51 -3.30 20.30
CA LYS A 46 -1.80 -3.60 19.63
C LYS A 46 -1.99 -5.09 19.31
N LEU A 47 -1.17 -5.95 19.88
CA LEU A 47 -1.24 -7.38 19.61
C LEU A 47 -2.46 -8.02 20.29
N PRO A 48 -3.13 -9.00 19.64
CA PRO A 48 -4.18 -9.77 20.28
C PRO A 48 -3.61 -10.64 21.43
N ALA A 49 -4.47 -11.05 22.36
CA ALA A 49 -4.07 -11.90 23.48
C ALA A 49 -3.36 -13.20 23.04
N ASN A 50 -3.77 -13.75 21.90
CA ASN A 50 -3.16 -14.92 21.28
C ASN A 50 -2.56 -14.56 19.93
N VAL A 51 -1.22 -14.47 19.87
CA VAL A 51 -0.48 -14.20 18.64
C VAL A 51 -0.13 -15.54 17.99
N SER A 52 -0.77 -15.88 16.87
CA SER A 52 -0.49 -17.12 16.14
C SER A 52 0.92 -17.12 15.52
N GLU A 53 1.46 -18.30 15.24
CA GLU A 53 2.76 -18.43 14.57
C GLU A 53 2.74 -17.80 13.17
N ASN A 54 1.62 -17.88 12.45
CA ASN A 54 1.46 -17.23 11.17
C ASN A 54 1.49 -15.70 11.30
N LEU A 55 0.79 -15.11 12.27
CA LEU A 55 0.85 -13.68 12.53
C LEU A 55 2.27 -13.21 12.89
N LYS A 56 3.00 -13.99 13.73
CA LYS A 56 4.42 -13.74 14.04
C LYS A 56 5.31 -13.79 12.79
N ALA A 57 4.99 -14.66 11.86
CA ALA A 57 5.78 -14.86 10.64
C ALA A 57 5.56 -13.76 9.60
N MET A 58 4.39 -13.08 9.59
CA MET A 58 4.00 -12.08 8.59
C MET A 58 5.01 -10.94 8.45
N THR A 59 5.38 -10.63 7.21
CA THR A 59 6.40 -9.63 6.87
C THR A 59 5.84 -8.49 5.99
N ILE A 60 6.62 -7.44 5.82
CA ILE A 60 6.33 -6.34 4.88
C ILE A 60 6.12 -6.88 3.46
N ARG A 61 6.92 -7.88 3.04
CA ARG A 61 6.76 -8.51 1.73
C ARG A 61 5.38 -9.14 1.56
N ASP A 62 4.89 -9.85 2.57
CA ASP A 62 3.60 -10.54 2.50
C ASP A 62 2.44 -9.55 2.37
N LEU A 63 2.54 -8.36 2.99
CA LEU A 63 1.59 -7.25 2.78
C LEU A 63 1.65 -6.73 1.33
N LEU A 64 2.85 -6.49 0.79
CA LEU A 64 3.07 -5.97 -0.56
C LEU A 64 2.56 -6.93 -1.65
N THR A 65 2.62 -8.23 -1.42
CA THR A 65 2.30 -9.27 -2.41
C THR A 65 0.91 -9.87 -2.25
N MET A 66 0.07 -9.33 -1.34
CA MET A 66 -1.27 -9.86 -1.04
C MET A 66 -1.26 -11.30 -0.52
N THR A 67 -0.20 -11.69 0.17
CA THR A 67 -0.02 -13.05 0.71
C THR A 67 0.09 -13.07 2.23
N CYS A 68 -0.73 -12.26 2.90
CA CYS A 68 -0.72 -12.11 4.36
C CYS A 68 -1.09 -13.41 5.11
N GLY A 69 -1.75 -14.35 4.42
CA GLY A 69 -2.19 -15.61 5.00
C GLY A 69 -3.62 -15.59 5.53
N HIS A 70 -4.38 -14.53 5.29
CA HIS A 70 -5.82 -14.50 5.56
C HIS A 70 -6.58 -15.31 4.50
N ASP A 71 -7.50 -16.15 4.91
CA ASP A 71 -8.41 -16.86 4.00
C ASP A 71 -9.41 -15.89 3.36
N THR A 72 -10.00 -15.03 4.18
CA THR A 72 -10.80 -13.90 3.75
C THR A 72 -10.16 -12.59 4.21
N ALA A 73 -10.08 -11.61 3.30
CA ALA A 73 -9.52 -10.30 3.65
C ALA A 73 -10.32 -9.65 4.79
N PRO A 74 -9.68 -9.22 5.89
CA PRO A 74 -10.35 -8.43 6.91
C PRO A 74 -10.91 -7.15 6.30
N SER A 75 -12.13 -6.80 6.66
CA SER A 75 -12.83 -5.62 6.16
C SER A 75 -13.15 -4.67 7.30
N VAL A 76 -12.79 -3.39 7.10
CA VAL A 76 -13.35 -2.30 7.91
C VAL A 76 -14.62 -1.84 7.20
N ASN A 77 -15.73 -2.49 7.51
CA ASN A 77 -17.01 -2.09 6.95
C ASN A 77 -17.52 -0.85 7.71
N THR A 78 -17.24 0.31 7.14
CA THR A 78 -17.66 1.60 7.70
C THR A 78 -19.17 1.82 7.59
N GLN A 79 -19.88 0.98 6.84
CA GLN A 79 -21.33 1.15 6.57
C GLN A 79 -22.23 0.06 7.17
N ALA A 80 -21.69 -1.09 7.57
CA ALA A 80 -22.50 -2.26 7.94
C ALA A 80 -22.48 -2.62 9.43
N THR A 81 -21.75 -1.92 10.27
CA THR A 81 -21.72 -2.14 11.72
C THR A 81 -22.19 -0.92 12.46
N GLU A 82 -23.06 -1.09 13.46
CA GLU A 82 -23.54 -0.03 14.37
C GLU A 82 -22.37 0.63 15.16
N THR A 83 -21.21 0.00 15.19
CA THR A 83 -19.97 0.50 15.77
C THR A 83 -18.79 0.26 14.84
N PRO A 84 -18.41 1.25 14.02
CA PRO A 84 -17.19 1.16 13.21
C PRO A 84 -15.98 0.90 14.11
N ALA A 85 -15.07 0.01 13.66
CA ALA A 85 -13.81 -0.19 14.37
C ALA A 85 -13.06 1.13 14.49
N LYS A 86 -12.69 1.49 15.72
CA LYS A 86 -11.96 2.73 16.01
C LYS A 86 -10.47 2.59 15.76
N ASP A 87 -9.96 1.37 15.78
CA ASP A 87 -8.55 1.02 15.54
C ASP A 87 -8.45 -0.08 14.50
N TRP A 88 -8.04 0.30 13.29
CA TRP A 88 -7.95 -0.62 12.17
C TRP A 88 -6.69 -1.48 12.21
N VAL A 89 -5.65 -1.01 12.90
CA VAL A 89 -4.44 -1.81 13.15
C VAL A 89 -4.77 -2.98 14.07
N GLU A 90 -5.45 -2.72 15.19
CA GLU A 90 -5.90 -3.78 16.11
C GLU A 90 -6.82 -4.77 15.40
N GLN A 91 -7.76 -4.29 14.60
CA GLN A 91 -8.68 -5.13 13.85
C GLN A 91 -7.93 -6.04 12.87
N PHE A 92 -6.93 -5.54 12.15
CA PHE A 92 -6.12 -6.36 11.25
C PHE A 92 -5.34 -7.42 12.03
N LEU A 93 -4.68 -7.04 13.12
CA LEU A 93 -3.85 -7.95 13.92
C LEU A 93 -4.67 -9.01 14.67
N ALA A 94 -5.93 -8.72 15.00
CA ALA A 94 -6.85 -9.65 15.65
C ALA A 94 -7.52 -10.63 14.67
N HIS A 95 -7.47 -10.34 13.36
CA HIS A 95 -8.07 -11.21 12.35
C HIS A 95 -7.27 -12.53 12.23
N PRO A 96 -7.91 -13.68 12.16
CA PRO A 96 -7.23 -14.97 12.01
C PRO A 96 -6.32 -15.01 10.78
N VAL A 97 -5.14 -15.60 10.92
CA VAL A 97 -4.17 -15.84 9.84
C VAL A 97 -4.07 -17.35 9.63
N GLU A 98 -4.92 -17.87 8.75
CA GLU A 98 -5.16 -19.30 8.57
C GLU A 98 -4.02 -19.98 7.80
N HIS A 99 -3.47 -19.28 6.81
CA HIS A 99 -2.40 -19.78 5.96
C HIS A 99 -1.05 -19.22 6.39
N LYS A 100 0.01 -19.98 6.08
CA LYS A 100 1.37 -19.47 6.23
C LYS A 100 1.57 -18.26 5.32
N PRO A 101 2.02 -17.09 5.83
CA PRO A 101 2.31 -15.93 4.99
C PRO A 101 3.25 -16.28 3.84
N GLY A 102 2.99 -15.71 2.68
CA GLY A 102 3.72 -15.97 1.45
C GLY A 102 3.20 -17.17 0.62
N THR A 103 2.18 -17.90 1.07
CA THR A 103 1.71 -19.13 0.39
C THR A 103 0.31 -19.07 -0.20
N PHE A 104 -0.49 -18.10 0.20
CA PHE A 104 -1.89 -17.97 -0.23
C PHE A 104 -2.18 -16.52 -0.61
N PHE A 105 -2.65 -16.31 -1.85
CA PHE A 105 -3.04 -14.99 -2.33
C PHE A 105 -4.49 -14.68 -1.95
N ALA A 106 -4.67 -13.59 -1.20
CA ALA A 106 -5.98 -13.01 -0.95
C ALA A 106 -5.88 -11.49 -1.06
N TYR A 107 -6.62 -10.90 -2.01
CA TYR A 107 -6.61 -9.45 -2.21
C TYR A 107 -7.11 -8.72 -0.97
N ASN A 108 -6.24 -7.96 -0.31
CA ASN A 108 -6.45 -7.44 1.04
C ASN A 108 -6.11 -5.95 1.13
N SER A 109 -7.12 -5.09 1.10
CA SER A 109 -6.92 -3.64 1.20
C SER A 109 -6.50 -3.20 2.61
N LEU A 110 -6.93 -3.91 3.67
CA LEU A 110 -6.52 -3.58 5.03
C LEU A 110 -5.04 -3.95 5.28
N GLY A 111 -4.50 -4.95 4.58
CA GLY A 111 -3.07 -5.22 4.56
C GLY A 111 -2.26 -4.03 4.04
N ILE A 112 -2.82 -3.25 3.09
CA ILE A 112 -2.14 -2.06 2.58
C ILE A 112 -2.29 -0.87 3.53
N TYR A 113 -3.41 -0.79 4.23
CA TYR A 113 -3.53 0.13 5.36
C TYR A 113 -2.43 -0.13 6.41
N MET A 114 -2.10 -1.40 6.70
CA MET A 114 -0.98 -1.73 7.59
C MET A 114 0.36 -1.19 7.07
N LEU A 115 0.62 -1.24 5.76
CA LEU A 115 1.81 -0.60 5.18
C LEU A 115 1.80 0.92 5.39
N SER A 116 0.64 1.57 5.20
CA SER A 116 0.47 3.00 5.48
C SER A 116 0.74 3.33 6.95
N ALA A 117 0.21 2.53 7.87
CA ALA A 117 0.45 2.67 9.31
C ALA A 117 1.93 2.49 9.67
N ILE A 118 2.61 1.53 9.05
CA ILE A 118 4.05 1.29 9.24
C ILE A 118 4.87 2.48 8.70
N VAL A 119 4.55 2.98 7.51
CA VAL A 119 5.20 4.19 6.96
C VAL A 119 5.06 5.35 7.95
N GLN A 120 3.86 5.60 8.48
CA GLN A 120 3.64 6.67 9.48
C GLN A 120 4.41 6.39 10.79
N LYS A 121 4.47 5.16 11.26
CA LYS A 121 5.23 4.79 12.46
C LYS A 121 6.74 5.03 12.29
N VAL A 122 7.29 4.68 11.13
CA VAL A 122 8.72 4.82 10.82
C VAL A 122 9.12 6.26 10.54
N THR A 123 8.26 7.04 9.88
CA THR A 123 8.58 8.40 9.44
C THR A 123 8.12 9.49 10.41
N GLY A 124 7.09 9.22 11.22
CA GLY A 124 6.33 10.22 11.96
C GLY A 124 5.37 11.04 11.07
N MET A 125 5.23 10.70 9.79
CA MET A 125 4.45 11.42 8.79
C MET A 125 3.41 10.51 8.15
N LYS A 126 2.26 11.05 7.74
CA LYS A 126 1.33 10.34 6.87
C LYS A 126 2.01 9.99 5.54
N VAL A 127 1.57 8.91 4.90
CA VAL A 127 2.11 8.50 3.57
C VAL A 127 2.04 9.66 2.58
N LEU A 128 0.93 10.40 2.56
CA LEU A 128 0.76 11.56 1.67
C LEU A 128 1.84 12.61 1.91
N ASP A 129 2.12 12.98 3.16
CA ASP A 129 3.09 14.02 3.50
C ASP A 129 4.53 13.57 3.20
N TYR A 130 4.84 12.31 3.46
CA TYR A 130 6.12 11.72 3.10
C TYR A 130 6.33 11.69 1.58
N LEU A 131 5.33 11.24 0.81
CA LEU A 131 5.40 11.23 -0.66
C LEU A 131 5.37 12.66 -1.25
N ARG A 132 4.72 13.62 -0.58
CA ARG A 132 4.73 15.01 -1.03
C ARG A 132 6.17 15.53 -1.16
N MET A 133 6.97 15.35 -0.13
CA MET A 133 8.39 15.79 -0.15
C MET A 133 9.23 14.99 -1.14
N LYS A 134 8.99 13.68 -1.26
CA LYS A 134 9.87 12.80 -2.04
C LYS A 134 9.54 12.77 -3.52
N LEU A 135 8.26 12.83 -3.88
CA LEU A 135 7.78 12.65 -5.24
C LEU A 135 6.95 13.83 -5.75
N PHE A 136 5.94 14.26 -4.99
CA PHE A 136 4.93 15.16 -5.56
C PHE A 136 5.43 16.58 -5.76
N GLU A 137 6.16 17.16 -4.80
CA GLU A 137 6.78 18.48 -4.97
C GLU A 137 7.79 18.51 -6.13
N PRO A 138 8.75 17.55 -6.25
CA PRO A 138 9.63 17.49 -7.41
C PRO A 138 8.91 17.33 -8.75
N MET A 139 7.71 16.74 -8.75
CA MET A 139 6.89 16.53 -9.94
C MET A 139 5.86 17.64 -10.19
N HIS A 140 5.81 18.65 -9.31
CA HIS A 140 4.80 19.71 -9.32
C HIS A 140 3.35 19.15 -9.31
N ILE A 141 3.12 18.14 -8.47
CA ILE A 141 1.79 17.59 -8.18
C ILE A 141 1.31 18.21 -6.87
N THR A 142 0.31 19.09 -6.94
CA THR A 142 -0.22 19.82 -5.78
C THR A 142 -1.69 19.52 -5.48
N ASP A 143 -2.38 18.88 -6.40
CA ASP A 143 -3.81 18.59 -6.43
C ASP A 143 -4.16 17.22 -5.80
N ILE A 144 -3.32 16.73 -4.89
CA ILE A 144 -3.49 15.40 -4.28
C ILE A 144 -3.94 15.49 -2.82
N SER A 145 -4.96 14.71 -2.49
CA SER A 145 -5.40 14.46 -1.12
C SER A 145 -5.64 12.96 -0.90
N TRP A 146 -5.75 12.55 0.34
CA TRP A 146 -5.89 11.14 0.70
C TRP A 146 -6.75 10.98 1.95
N GLU A 147 -7.75 10.11 1.90
CA GLU A 147 -8.59 9.77 3.03
C GLU A 147 -7.77 9.22 4.21
N VAL A 148 -8.29 9.40 5.40
CA VAL A 148 -7.68 8.91 6.64
C VAL A 148 -8.66 8.04 7.43
N SER A 149 -8.10 7.10 8.18
CA SER A 149 -8.81 6.31 9.17
C SER A 149 -9.19 7.15 10.41
N PRO A 150 -10.00 6.61 11.33
CA PRO A 150 -10.27 7.26 12.62
C PRO A 150 -9.01 7.60 13.42
N GLU A 151 -7.93 6.84 13.26
CA GLU A 151 -6.63 7.08 13.90
C GLU A 151 -5.79 8.15 13.19
N GLY A 152 -6.30 8.74 12.09
CA GLY A 152 -5.60 9.77 11.33
C GLY A 152 -4.48 9.23 10.43
N ILE A 153 -4.51 7.95 10.08
CA ILE A 153 -3.58 7.28 9.16
C ILE A 153 -4.19 7.28 7.76
N ASN A 154 -3.44 7.58 6.70
CA ASN A 154 -3.97 7.45 5.34
C ASN A 154 -4.42 6.01 5.08
N THR A 155 -5.55 5.84 4.37
CA THR A 155 -6.15 4.52 4.11
C THR A 155 -5.23 3.56 3.34
N GLY A 156 -4.24 4.10 2.62
CA GLY A 156 -3.20 3.32 1.95
C GLY A 156 -3.69 2.54 0.74
N GLY A 157 -4.77 1.80 0.90
CA GLY A 157 -5.32 0.90 -0.11
C GLY A 157 -6.37 1.50 -1.04
N TRP A 158 -6.85 2.71 -0.75
CA TRP A 158 -7.87 3.47 -1.49
C TRP A 158 -7.85 4.94 -1.07
N GLY A 159 -8.75 5.76 -1.62
CA GLY A 159 -9.08 7.09 -1.10
C GLY A 159 -8.09 8.20 -1.48
N VAL A 160 -7.22 7.99 -2.47
CA VAL A 160 -6.48 9.10 -3.10
C VAL A 160 -7.40 9.84 -4.04
N TYR A 161 -7.40 11.17 -3.97
CA TYR A 161 -8.01 12.08 -4.94
C TYR A 161 -6.90 12.83 -5.66
N ILE A 162 -6.90 12.80 -7.00
CA ILE A 162 -5.86 13.39 -7.84
C ILE A 162 -6.42 13.69 -9.23
N GLN A 163 -5.93 14.74 -9.89
CA GLN A 163 -6.27 15.02 -11.27
C GLN A 163 -5.64 14.00 -12.23
N SER A 164 -6.29 13.75 -13.36
CA SER A 164 -5.83 12.78 -14.37
C SER A 164 -4.43 13.10 -14.90
N GLU A 165 -4.11 14.40 -15.12
CA GLU A 165 -2.77 14.81 -15.56
C GLU A 165 -1.70 14.46 -14.52
N SER A 166 -1.96 14.71 -13.24
CA SER A 166 -1.04 14.39 -12.15
C SER A 166 -0.85 12.88 -11.99
N LEU A 167 -1.93 12.09 -12.17
CA LEU A 167 -1.82 10.63 -12.22
C LEU A 167 -0.98 10.16 -13.42
N ALA A 168 -1.15 10.78 -14.60
CA ALA A 168 -0.34 10.48 -15.78
C ALA A 168 1.15 10.79 -15.56
N LYS A 169 1.48 11.88 -14.85
CA LYS A 169 2.87 12.18 -14.44
C LYS A 169 3.45 11.05 -13.58
N PHE A 170 2.68 10.54 -12.61
CA PHE A 170 3.11 9.41 -11.79
C PHE A 170 3.27 8.12 -12.61
N GLY A 171 2.36 7.83 -13.53
CA GLY A 171 2.52 6.73 -14.48
C GLY A 171 3.79 6.86 -15.33
N GLN A 172 4.09 8.07 -15.81
CA GLN A 172 5.32 8.35 -16.55
C GLN A 172 6.59 8.15 -15.70
N LEU A 173 6.55 8.50 -14.41
CA LEU A 173 7.64 8.22 -13.47
C LEU A 173 7.93 6.72 -13.39
N LEU A 174 6.89 5.88 -13.25
CA LEU A 174 7.05 4.43 -13.19
C LEU A 174 7.56 3.88 -14.53
N LEU A 175 7.01 4.32 -15.66
CA LEU A 175 7.46 3.92 -17.00
C LEU A 175 8.94 4.25 -17.23
N ASN A 176 9.41 5.36 -16.69
CA ASN A 176 10.82 5.78 -16.73
C ASN A 176 11.66 5.18 -15.58
N ARG A 177 11.22 4.08 -14.96
CA ARG A 177 11.91 3.41 -13.86
C ARG A 177 12.32 4.36 -12.74
N GLY A 178 11.40 5.26 -12.37
CA GLY A 178 11.58 6.22 -11.26
C GLY A 178 12.37 7.48 -11.61
N VAL A 179 12.69 7.72 -12.87
CA VAL A 179 13.37 8.95 -13.32
C VAL A 179 12.34 10.01 -13.74
N TRP A 180 12.44 11.20 -13.18
CA TRP A 180 11.66 12.36 -13.54
C TRP A 180 12.57 13.53 -13.92
N LYS A 181 12.45 14.02 -15.17
CA LYS A 181 13.28 15.14 -15.71
C LYS A 181 14.77 14.98 -15.40
N GLY A 182 15.31 13.77 -15.59
CA GLY A 182 16.72 13.44 -15.36
C GLY A 182 17.12 13.16 -13.91
N LYS A 183 16.19 13.27 -12.95
CA LYS A 183 16.45 12.98 -11.53
C LYS A 183 15.79 11.67 -11.11
N GLN A 184 16.55 10.78 -10.45
CA GLN A 184 16.00 9.57 -9.85
C GLN A 184 15.20 9.94 -8.59
N LEU A 185 13.87 9.80 -8.63
CA LEU A 185 12.97 10.05 -7.49
C LEU A 185 12.55 8.78 -6.78
N LEU A 186 12.39 7.67 -7.52
CA LEU A 186 12.07 6.35 -6.98
C LEU A 186 13.13 5.36 -7.49
N PRO A 187 13.72 4.49 -6.65
CA PRO A 187 14.79 3.60 -7.09
C PRO A 187 14.36 2.71 -8.26
N ALA A 188 15.18 2.64 -9.32
CA ALA A 188 14.86 1.86 -10.52
C ALA A 188 14.61 0.38 -10.19
N TRP A 189 15.47 -0.22 -9.34
CA TRP A 189 15.33 -1.60 -8.90
C TRP A 189 14.01 -1.85 -8.16
N TRP A 190 13.47 -0.84 -7.44
CA TRP A 190 12.19 -0.97 -6.75
C TRP A 190 11.03 -0.96 -7.76
N VAL A 191 11.06 -0.07 -8.75
CA VAL A 191 10.06 -0.06 -9.84
C VAL A 191 10.07 -1.39 -10.59
N ASP A 192 11.26 -1.94 -10.89
CA ASP A 192 11.38 -3.26 -11.51
C ASP A 192 10.73 -4.36 -10.64
N GLN A 193 10.94 -4.33 -9.32
CA GLN A 193 10.31 -5.28 -8.40
C GLN A 193 8.78 -5.09 -8.28
N MET A 194 8.29 -3.85 -8.33
CA MET A 194 6.86 -3.57 -8.34
C MET A 194 6.17 -4.19 -9.57
N MET A 195 6.86 -4.17 -10.73
CA MET A 195 6.35 -4.66 -12.02
C MET A 195 6.71 -6.13 -12.30
N ALA A 196 7.50 -6.77 -11.46
CA ALA A 196 7.81 -8.19 -11.58
C ALA A 196 6.78 -9.06 -10.85
N LYS A 197 6.49 -10.25 -11.37
CA LYS A 197 5.61 -11.21 -10.70
C LYS A 197 6.21 -11.65 -9.37
N GLN A 198 5.54 -11.37 -8.29
CA GLN A 198 5.92 -11.72 -6.92
C GLN A 198 5.03 -12.82 -6.34
N SER A 199 3.77 -12.89 -6.78
CA SER A 199 2.83 -13.92 -6.36
C SER A 199 1.90 -14.32 -7.51
N ASP A 200 1.41 -15.57 -7.44
CA ASP A 200 0.33 -16.08 -8.28
C ASP A 200 -1.01 -15.69 -7.66
N THR A 201 -1.93 -15.22 -8.50
CA THR A 201 -3.26 -14.82 -8.03
C THR A 201 -4.27 -15.98 -8.01
N GLY A 202 -3.90 -17.14 -8.55
CA GLY A 202 -4.80 -18.25 -8.81
C GLY A 202 -5.75 -18.03 -10.00
N SER A 203 -5.68 -16.86 -10.64
CA SER A 203 -6.45 -16.54 -11.85
C SER A 203 -5.58 -16.67 -13.08
N PHE A 204 -6.08 -17.38 -14.10
CA PHE A 204 -5.36 -17.59 -15.35
C PHE A 204 -5.00 -16.25 -16.03
N GLY A 205 -3.71 -16.09 -16.39
CA GLY A 205 -3.20 -14.90 -17.08
C GLY A 205 -2.90 -13.70 -16.18
N TYR A 206 -3.01 -13.84 -14.84
CA TYR A 206 -2.74 -12.75 -13.92
C TYR A 206 -1.68 -13.14 -12.89
N GLY A 207 -0.64 -12.31 -12.79
CA GLY A 207 0.30 -12.27 -11.69
C GLY A 207 0.06 -11.03 -10.82
N TYR A 208 0.77 -10.95 -9.70
CA TYR A 208 0.76 -9.78 -8.83
C TYR A 208 2.19 -9.40 -8.44
N GLY A 209 2.52 -8.12 -8.62
CA GLY A 209 3.78 -7.53 -8.20
C GLY A 209 3.67 -6.89 -6.82
N TYR A 210 4.44 -5.82 -6.56
CA TYR A 210 4.21 -5.03 -5.35
C TYR A 210 3.10 -4.01 -5.62
N GLN A 211 1.87 -4.40 -5.28
CA GLN A 211 0.64 -3.60 -5.41
C GLN A 211 0.26 -3.26 -6.86
N MET A 212 0.62 -4.13 -7.78
CA MET A 212 0.30 -4.02 -9.21
C MET A 212 -0.18 -5.36 -9.75
N TRP A 213 -1.33 -5.34 -10.43
CA TRP A 213 -1.79 -6.46 -11.24
C TRP A 213 -0.95 -6.57 -12.51
N LEU A 214 -0.54 -7.76 -12.85
CA LEU A 214 0.24 -8.06 -14.05
C LEU A 214 -0.60 -8.94 -14.96
N CYS A 215 -0.82 -8.46 -16.20
CA CYS A 215 -1.50 -9.22 -17.24
C CYS A 215 -0.44 -9.73 -18.23
N GLU A 216 -0.47 -11.03 -18.53
CA GLU A 216 0.27 -11.58 -19.67
C GLU A 216 -0.62 -11.42 -20.92
N TYR A 217 -0.10 -10.70 -21.94
CA TYR A 217 -0.73 -10.56 -23.24
C TYR A 217 -0.18 -11.60 -24.22
#